data_1cba0dee8c4757baf8f0965873a4a331
#
_entry.id   1cba0dee8c4757baf8f0965873a4a331
#
_cell.length_a   1.000
_cell.length_b   1.000
_cell.length_c   1.000
_cell.angle_alpha   90.00
_cell.angle_beta   90.00
_cell.angle_gamma   90.00
#
_symmetry.space_group_name_H-M   'P 1'
#
loop_
_entity.id
_entity.type
_entity.pdbx_description
1 polymer ?
#
loop_
_entity_poly.entity_id
_entity_poly.type
_entity_poly.pdbx_seq_one_letter_code
_entity_poly.pdbx_strand_id
1 'polypeptide(L)' 'MSMDWRKDPITDRQRKLIEEMQEFSCYPLPLFTGTTKGEASDYIDAHAKLAFEDVY' A
#
# COMPACT_ATOMS: atom_id res chain seq x y z
N MET A 1 18.36 -3.66 14.84
CA MET A 1 17.32 -2.74 14.43
C MET A 1 15.95 -3.30 14.74
N SER A 2 15.09 -2.49 15.31
CA SER A 2 13.77 -2.94 15.77
C SER A 2 12.80 -3.06 14.60
N MET A 3 11.94 -4.07 14.65
CA MET A 3 10.84 -4.23 13.68
C MET A 3 9.57 -3.54 14.17
N ASP A 4 9.69 -2.73 15.21
CA ASP A 4 8.52 -2.10 15.83
C ASP A 4 7.80 -1.12 14.92
N TRP A 5 8.50 -0.57 13.92
CA TRP A 5 7.88 0.34 12.97
C TRP A 5 6.68 -0.30 12.24
N ARG A 6 6.67 -1.61 12.11
CA ARG A 6 5.57 -2.30 11.45
C ARG A 6 4.27 -2.24 12.25
N LYS A 7 4.39 -2.02 13.55
CA LYS A 7 3.23 -1.91 14.45
C LYS A 7 2.72 -0.49 14.56
N ASP A 8 3.49 0.49 14.06
CA ASP A 8 3.07 1.87 14.09
C ASP A 8 1.84 2.07 13.20
N PRO A 9 1.01 3.06 13.52
CA PRO A 9 -0.16 3.34 12.70
C PRO A 9 0.26 3.79 11.30
N ILE A 10 -0.59 3.48 10.34
CA ILE A 10 -0.38 3.87 8.96
C ILE A 10 -0.19 5.39 8.85
N THR A 11 0.74 5.83 7.98
CA THR A 11 0.96 7.25 7.75
C THR A 11 -0.03 7.78 6.72
N ASP A 12 -0.22 9.10 6.72
CA ASP A 12 -1.07 9.75 5.72
C ASP A 12 -0.53 9.50 4.31
N ARG A 13 0.79 9.49 4.18
CA ARG A 13 1.44 9.23 2.89
C ARG A 13 1.12 7.84 2.37
N GLN A 14 1.21 6.84 3.24
CA GLN A 14 0.89 5.47 2.86
C GLN A 14 -0.58 5.32 2.51
N ARG A 15 -1.45 5.94 3.30
CA ARG A 15 -2.88 5.91 3.04
C ARG A 15 -3.20 6.52 1.68
N LYS A 16 -2.62 7.67 1.40
CA LYS A 16 -2.85 8.35 0.14
C LYS A 16 -2.35 7.52 -1.04
N LEU A 17 -1.18 6.92 -0.89
CA LEU A 17 -0.63 6.06 -1.94
C LEU A 17 -1.53 4.88 -2.21
N ILE A 18 -2.05 4.25 -1.17
CA ILE A 18 -2.95 3.11 -1.33
C ILE A 18 -4.24 3.54 -2.02
N GLU A 19 -4.78 4.68 -1.65
CA GLU A 19 -5.98 5.22 -2.30
C GLU A 19 -5.74 5.46 -3.78
N GLU A 20 -4.60 6.04 -4.13
CA GLU A 20 -4.25 6.27 -5.52
C GLU A 20 -4.10 4.96 -6.28
N MET A 21 -3.47 3.97 -5.67
CA MET A 21 -3.32 2.67 -6.30
C MET A 21 -4.68 2.04 -6.60
N GLN A 22 -5.60 2.12 -5.66
CA GLN A 22 -6.93 1.57 -5.86
C GLN A 22 -7.71 2.32 -6.94
N GLU A 23 -7.50 3.63 -7.03
CA GLU A 23 -8.22 4.46 -7.97
C GLU A 23 -7.67 4.35 -9.39
N PHE A 24 -6.35 4.33 -9.53
CA PHE A 24 -5.70 4.37 -10.85
C PHE A 24 -5.24 3.02 -11.37
N SER A 25 -5.45 1.96 -10.61
CA SER A 25 -5.08 0.62 -11.08
C SER A 25 -5.98 0.18 -12.23
N CYS A 26 -5.37 -0.48 -13.21
CA CYS A 26 -6.12 -1.07 -14.32
C CYS A 26 -6.89 -2.31 -13.88
N TYR A 27 -6.53 -2.87 -12.73
CA TYR A 27 -7.17 -4.06 -12.19
C TYR A 27 -7.82 -3.75 -10.87
N PRO A 28 -8.95 -4.41 -10.55
CA PRO A 28 -9.54 -4.23 -9.23
C PRO A 28 -8.61 -4.78 -8.16
N LEU A 29 -8.19 -3.94 -7.23
CA LEU A 29 -7.36 -4.35 -6.12
C LEU A 29 -8.23 -4.71 -4.93
N PRO A 30 -7.78 -5.65 -4.07
CA PRO A 30 -8.52 -5.96 -2.86
C PRO A 30 -8.59 -4.74 -1.94
N LEU A 31 -9.69 -4.61 -1.23
CA LEU A 31 -9.85 -3.51 -0.29
C LEU A 31 -8.80 -3.61 0.82
N PHE A 32 -8.06 -2.52 1.03
CA PHE A 32 -7.09 -2.48 2.10
C PHE A 32 -7.80 -2.17 3.42
N THR A 33 -7.64 -3.06 4.38
CA THR A 33 -8.25 -2.90 5.71
C THR A 33 -7.21 -2.81 6.82
N GLY A 34 -5.94 -2.79 6.47
CA GLY A 34 -4.87 -2.70 7.46
C GLY A 34 -4.82 -1.33 8.12
N THR A 35 -4.25 -1.28 9.31
CA THR A 35 -4.13 -0.04 10.08
C THR A 35 -2.71 0.27 10.51
N THR A 36 -1.76 -0.58 10.17
CA THR A 36 -0.36 -0.42 10.57
C THR A 36 0.53 -0.20 9.37
N LYS A 37 1.71 0.38 9.63
CA LYS A 37 2.71 0.60 8.58
C LYS A 37 3.12 -0.69 7.89
N GLY A 38 3.27 -1.77 8.67
CA GLY A 38 3.65 -3.06 8.12
C GLY A 38 2.63 -3.59 7.13
N GLU A 39 1.36 -3.51 7.49
CA GLU A 39 0.29 -3.95 6.61
C GLU A 39 0.23 -3.09 5.36
N ALA A 40 0.38 -1.77 5.51
CA ALA A 40 0.39 -0.87 4.38
C ALA A 40 1.57 -1.15 3.46
N SER A 41 2.75 -1.37 4.03
CA SER A 41 3.95 -1.68 3.27
C SER A 41 3.77 -2.97 2.46
N ASP A 42 3.21 -3.99 3.09
CA ASP A 42 2.96 -5.27 2.41
C ASP A 42 1.96 -5.10 1.27
N TYR A 43 0.91 -4.35 1.50
CA TYR A 43 -0.09 -4.09 0.46
C TYR A 43 0.52 -3.35 -0.72
N ILE A 44 1.26 -2.30 -0.44
CA ILE A 44 1.91 -1.49 -1.48
C ILE A 44 2.88 -2.35 -2.27
N ASP A 45 3.72 -3.12 -1.58
CA ASP A 45 4.72 -3.96 -2.24
C ASP A 45 4.06 -5.03 -3.12
N ALA A 46 2.96 -5.61 -2.65
CA ALA A 46 2.28 -6.66 -3.38
C ALA A 46 1.55 -6.14 -4.62
N HIS A 47 1.04 -4.91 -4.56
CA HIS A 47 0.16 -4.40 -5.61
C HIS A 47 0.74 -3.27 -6.45
N ALA A 48 1.85 -2.66 -6.02
CA ALA A 48 2.43 -1.56 -6.76
C ALA A 48 2.83 -1.96 -8.18
N LYS A 49 3.32 -3.16 -8.35
CA LYS A 49 3.72 -3.63 -9.68
C LYS A 49 2.53 -3.71 -10.61
N LEU A 50 1.38 -4.13 -10.11
CA LEU A 50 0.17 -4.21 -10.93
C LEU A 50 -0.38 -2.83 -11.24
N ALA A 51 -0.33 -1.93 -10.25
CA ALA A 51 -0.89 -0.59 -10.41
C ALA A 51 -0.04 0.27 -11.34
N PHE A 52 1.28 0.10 -11.31
CA PHE A 52 2.20 0.96 -12.07
C PHE A 52 3.01 0.20 -13.11
N GLU A 53 2.54 -0.96 -13.53
CA GLU A 53 3.26 -1.81 -14.46
C GLU A 53 3.55 -1.12 -15.79
N ASP A 54 2.64 -0.29 -16.24
CA ASP A 54 2.77 0.40 -17.52
C ASP A 54 3.81 1.51 -17.52
N VAL A 55 4.37 1.82 -16.37
CA VAL A 55 5.37 2.87 -16.25
C VAL A 55 6.71 2.44 -16.83
N TYR A 56 6.94 1.17 -17.01
CA TYR A 56 8.21 0.66 -17.54
C TYR A 56 8.17 0.42 -19.04
#